data_8ef3443ba452ca45cb4fa0bc03229dfb
#
_entry.id   8ef3443ba452ca45cb4fa0bc03229dfb
#
_cell.length_a   1.000
_cell.length_b   1.000
_cell.length_c   1.000
_cell.angle_alpha   90.00
_cell.angle_beta   90.00
_cell.angle_gamma   90.00
#
_symmetry.space_group_name_H-M   'P 1'
#
loop_
_entity.id
_entity.type
_entity.pdbx_description
1 polymer ?
#
loop_
_entity_poly.entity_id
_entity_poly.type
_entity_poly.pdbx_seq_one_letter_code
_entity_poly.pdbx_strand_id
1 'polypeptide(L)'
;DSRGGSRFLHEQVMIGDVLNISAPLNLFALHSQVQKHVFIAGGIGITPFLSHIRELMHTGQAFELHYACRDQLSNAYETLLTELFPEQVHIYSEKTARRLDVMQLLQQQSLNSHVYVCGPERLTQAVQDAAQTLGWSKQRVHAEAFAAPPAGAAFTAYLTQSQQEIEVPSDYSLLEVLEKHDIPVTSLCRGGVCGQCATKYKGEVEHHDHYLNSQERQEQLMPCVSRGKQGCRIELEL
;
A
#
# COMPACT_ATOMS: atom_id res chain seq x y z
N ASP A 1 -3.47 -3.44 -17.06
CA ASP A 1 -4.17 -2.31 -17.66
C ASP A 1 -3.78 -1.04 -16.92
N SER A 2 -3.15 -0.11 -17.65
CA SER A 2 -2.68 1.17 -17.09
C SER A 2 -3.81 2.20 -17.15
N ARG A 3 -4.05 2.91 -16.04
CA ARG A 3 -4.96 4.08 -16.02
C ARG A 3 -4.35 5.34 -16.63
N GLY A 4 -3.23 5.22 -17.31
CA GLY A 4 -2.58 6.26 -18.10
C GLY A 4 -1.53 7.08 -17.36
N GLY A 5 -1.46 7.11 -16.02
CA GLY A 5 -0.52 7.97 -15.29
C GLY A 5 0.95 7.67 -15.61
N SER A 6 1.35 6.41 -15.54
CA SER A 6 2.72 6.00 -15.89
C SER A 6 3.03 6.28 -17.36
N ARG A 7 2.05 6.01 -18.24
CA ARG A 7 2.19 6.28 -19.68
C ARG A 7 2.33 7.78 -19.96
N PHE A 8 1.51 8.61 -19.31
CA PHE A 8 1.61 10.06 -19.39
C PHE A 8 3.01 10.55 -19.01
N LEU A 9 3.57 10.08 -17.88
CA LEU A 9 4.89 10.47 -17.41
C LEU A 9 6.01 10.04 -18.38
N HIS A 10 5.88 8.86 -19.03
CA HIS A 10 6.91 8.35 -19.93
C HIS A 10 6.81 8.88 -21.36
N GLU A 11 5.61 9.18 -21.86
CA GLU A 11 5.38 9.51 -23.27
C GLU A 11 5.11 11.01 -23.52
N GLN A 12 4.62 11.74 -22.51
CA GLN A 12 4.14 13.11 -22.70
C GLN A 12 4.92 14.15 -21.90
N VAL A 13 5.54 13.78 -20.79
CA VAL A 13 6.29 14.72 -19.94
C VAL A 13 7.73 14.84 -20.44
N MET A 14 8.15 16.07 -20.69
CA MET A 14 9.50 16.40 -21.18
C MET A 14 10.29 17.18 -20.11
N ILE A 15 11.62 17.18 -20.26
CA ILE A 15 12.49 17.99 -19.39
C ILE A 15 12.15 19.48 -19.58
N GLY A 16 11.81 20.14 -18.48
CA GLY A 16 11.39 21.54 -18.46
C GLY A 16 9.90 21.75 -18.27
N ASP A 17 9.08 20.71 -18.36
CA ASP A 17 7.65 20.80 -18.09
C ASP A 17 7.38 21.06 -16.60
N VAL A 18 6.29 21.78 -16.34
CA VAL A 18 5.82 22.08 -14.99
C VAL A 18 4.62 21.19 -14.68
N LEU A 19 4.72 20.41 -13.62
CA LEU A 19 3.65 19.55 -13.12
C LEU A 19 3.08 20.10 -11.82
N ASN A 20 1.76 20.17 -11.71
CA ASN A 20 1.09 20.44 -10.44
C ASN A 20 1.05 19.15 -9.62
N ILE A 21 1.64 19.19 -8.43
CA ILE A 21 1.66 18.07 -7.49
C ILE A 21 1.06 18.49 -6.15
N SER A 22 0.49 17.54 -5.41
CA SER A 22 0.12 17.76 -4.00
C SER A 22 1.37 17.87 -3.11
N ALA A 23 1.19 18.41 -1.91
CA ALA A 23 2.25 18.32 -0.90
C ALA A 23 2.61 16.84 -0.63
N PRO A 24 3.89 16.52 -0.43
CA PRO A 24 4.30 15.17 -0.10
C PRO A 24 3.74 14.73 1.26
N LEU A 25 3.29 13.49 1.34
CA LEU A 25 2.75 12.88 2.55
C LEU A 25 3.52 11.61 2.85
N ASN A 26 3.99 11.46 4.08
CA ASN A 26 4.63 10.22 4.54
C ASN A 26 3.60 9.38 5.30
N LEU A 27 3.03 8.37 4.63
CA LEU A 27 2.07 7.42 5.20
C LEU A 27 2.72 6.11 5.61
N PHE A 28 4.01 5.97 5.37
CA PHE A 28 4.81 4.78 5.67
C PHE A 28 6.02 5.19 6.52
N ALA A 29 5.79 6.02 7.54
CA ALA A 29 6.84 6.60 8.36
C ALA A 29 7.58 5.56 9.21
N LEU A 30 8.88 5.79 9.41
CA LEU A 30 9.68 5.03 10.36
C LEU A 30 9.26 5.34 11.80
N HIS A 31 9.23 4.32 12.63
CA HIS A 31 9.01 4.48 14.06
C HIS A 31 10.34 4.83 14.75
N SER A 32 10.40 5.96 15.45
CA SER A 32 11.66 6.53 15.95
C SER A 32 12.28 5.78 17.13
N GLN A 33 11.48 5.04 17.90
CA GLN A 33 11.93 4.40 19.15
C GLN A 33 12.05 2.89 19.00
N VAL A 34 12.77 2.43 17.99
CA VAL A 34 12.98 0.99 17.73
C VAL A 34 14.46 0.66 17.70
N GLN A 35 14.78 -0.58 18.02
CA GLN A 35 16.16 -1.06 18.03
C GLN A 35 16.64 -1.38 16.60
N LYS A 36 15.74 -1.87 15.74
CA LYS A 36 16.08 -2.30 14.38
C LYS A 36 14.87 -2.23 13.45
N HIS A 37 15.09 -1.73 12.25
CA HIS A 37 14.13 -1.72 11.17
C HIS A 37 14.40 -2.88 10.22
N VAL A 38 13.39 -3.73 10.00
CA VAL A 38 13.46 -4.88 9.10
C VAL A 38 12.64 -4.54 7.86
N PHE A 39 13.28 -4.34 6.73
CA PHE A 39 12.64 -4.02 5.47
C PHE A 39 12.47 -5.27 4.62
N ILE A 40 11.27 -5.51 4.11
CA ILE A 40 10.94 -6.61 3.22
C ILE A 40 10.37 -6.03 1.93
N ALA A 41 11.18 -6.06 0.86
CA ALA A 41 10.84 -5.51 -0.44
C ALA A 41 10.49 -6.60 -1.45
N GLY A 42 9.48 -6.37 -2.26
CA GLY A 42 9.13 -7.22 -3.41
C GLY A 42 9.11 -6.43 -4.72
N GLY A 43 10.04 -6.70 -5.65
CA GLY A 43 10.13 -6.01 -6.94
C GLY A 43 10.22 -4.49 -6.77
N ILE A 44 9.30 -3.73 -7.38
CA ILE A 44 9.29 -2.26 -7.32
C ILE A 44 9.01 -1.73 -5.90
N GLY A 45 8.52 -2.54 -4.97
CA GLY A 45 8.38 -2.21 -3.55
C GLY A 45 9.68 -1.90 -2.82
N ILE A 46 10.82 -1.96 -3.51
CA ILE A 46 12.11 -1.45 -3.01
C ILE A 46 12.13 0.07 -2.84
N THR A 47 11.34 0.79 -3.61
CA THR A 47 11.44 2.26 -3.74
C THR A 47 11.22 3.04 -2.44
N PRO A 48 10.26 2.75 -1.57
CA PRO A 48 10.12 3.48 -0.30
C PRO A 48 11.30 3.24 0.64
N PHE A 49 11.91 2.06 0.58
CA PHE A 49 13.06 1.74 1.44
C PHE A 49 14.33 2.50 1.11
N LEU A 50 14.46 3.03 -0.10
CA LEU A 50 15.57 3.94 -0.43
C LEU A 50 15.53 5.22 0.41
N SER A 51 14.33 5.79 0.60
CA SER A 51 14.12 6.95 1.46
C SER A 51 14.33 6.61 2.93
N HIS A 52 13.81 5.46 3.37
CA HIS A 52 13.99 4.97 4.75
C HIS A 52 15.46 4.72 5.09
N ILE A 53 16.20 4.02 4.23
CA ILE A 53 17.63 3.76 4.44
C ILE A 53 18.40 5.08 4.54
N ARG A 54 18.10 6.05 3.66
CA ARG A 54 18.72 7.37 3.71
C ARG A 54 18.46 8.08 5.05
N GLU A 55 17.25 8.01 5.57
CA GLU A 55 16.89 8.56 6.88
C GLU A 55 17.66 7.86 8.00
N LEU A 56 17.72 6.53 7.99
CA LEU A 56 18.44 5.74 9.01
C LEU A 56 19.95 5.98 8.99
N MET A 57 20.55 6.22 7.82
CA MET A 57 21.96 6.63 7.73
C MET A 57 22.24 7.95 8.47
N HIS A 58 21.29 8.90 8.47
CA HIS A 58 21.43 10.17 9.19
C HIS A 58 21.23 10.00 10.70
N THR A 59 20.35 9.08 11.10
CA THR A 59 20.03 8.87 12.53
C THR A 59 20.90 7.80 13.18
N GLY A 60 21.67 7.04 12.41
CA GLY A 60 22.53 5.94 12.90
C GLY A 60 21.76 4.74 13.43
N GLN A 61 20.48 4.59 13.08
CA GLN A 61 19.67 3.46 13.51
C GLN A 61 19.93 2.22 12.67
N ALA A 62 19.82 1.04 13.30
CA ALA A 62 20.08 -0.23 12.64
C ALA A 62 18.94 -0.64 11.70
N PHE A 63 19.31 -1.19 10.54
CA PHE A 63 18.36 -1.79 9.61
C PHE A 63 18.92 -3.07 8.99
N GLU A 64 18.02 -3.87 8.43
CA GLU A 64 18.33 -4.90 7.44
C GLU A 64 17.26 -4.87 6.34
N LEU A 65 17.66 -5.18 5.12
CA LEU A 65 16.80 -5.21 3.94
C LEU A 65 16.79 -6.61 3.32
N HIS A 66 15.61 -7.19 3.20
CA HIS A 66 15.32 -8.44 2.50
C HIS A 66 14.62 -8.13 1.19
N TYR A 67 15.33 -8.22 0.06
CA TYR A 67 14.82 -7.84 -1.25
C TYR A 67 14.56 -9.08 -2.11
N ALA A 68 13.27 -9.37 -2.32
CA ALA A 68 12.81 -10.45 -3.20
C ALA A 68 12.49 -9.92 -4.61
N CYS A 69 13.12 -10.50 -5.62
CA CYS A 69 12.94 -10.15 -7.03
C CYS A 69 12.88 -11.40 -7.90
N ARG A 70 12.14 -11.35 -9.03
CA ARG A 70 11.95 -12.51 -9.90
C ARG A 70 13.05 -12.66 -10.95
N ASP A 71 13.45 -11.56 -11.57
CA ASP A 71 14.38 -11.53 -12.69
C ASP A 71 15.28 -10.28 -12.67
N GLN A 72 16.20 -10.20 -13.61
CA GLN A 72 17.13 -9.08 -13.71
C GLN A 72 16.47 -7.74 -14.05
N LEU A 73 15.29 -7.75 -14.69
CA LEU A 73 14.54 -6.52 -15.04
C LEU A 73 13.82 -5.93 -13.84
N SER A 74 13.53 -6.75 -12.81
CA SER A 74 12.86 -6.32 -11.58
C SER A 74 13.82 -5.96 -10.43
N ASN A 75 15.16 -5.99 -10.69
CA ASN A 75 16.21 -5.78 -9.70
C ASN A 75 16.65 -4.31 -9.61
N ALA A 76 15.70 -3.39 -9.61
CA ALA A 76 16.03 -1.98 -9.43
C ALA A 76 16.88 -1.78 -8.16
N TYR A 77 17.99 -1.06 -8.30
CA TYR A 77 18.91 -0.72 -7.20
C TYR A 77 19.66 -1.89 -6.52
N GLU A 78 19.56 -3.15 -7.01
CA GLU A 78 20.25 -4.30 -6.40
C GLU A 78 21.75 -4.04 -6.25
N THR A 79 22.44 -3.71 -7.35
CA THR A 79 23.89 -3.45 -7.36
C THR A 79 24.25 -2.33 -6.38
N LEU A 80 23.56 -1.20 -6.47
CA LEU A 80 23.83 -0.05 -5.60
C LEU A 80 23.69 -0.41 -4.11
N LEU A 81 22.61 -1.11 -3.75
CA LEU A 81 22.35 -1.44 -2.37
C LEU A 81 23.30 -2.49 -1.80
N THR A 82 23.68 -3.49 -2.60
CA THR A 82 24.63 -4.53 -2.17
C THR A 82 26.05 -4.00 -2.07
N GLU A 83 26.44 -3.02 -2.90
CA GLU A 83 27.74 -2.35 -2.79
C GLU A 83 27.84 -1.42 -1.58
N LEU A 84 26.77 -0.66 -1.29
CA LEU A 84 26.74 0.29 -0.17
C LEU A 84 26.55 -0.39 1.19
N PHE A 85 25.79 -1.50 1.23
CA PHE A 85 25.34 -2.15 2.47
C PHE A 85 25.46 -3.67 2.37
N PRO A 86 26.68 -4.23 2.16
CA PRO A 86 26.86 -5.66 1.88
C PRO A 86 26.42 -6.58 3.05
N GLU A 87 26.45 -6.09 4.29
CA GLU A 87 26.06 -6.86 5.47
C GLU A 87 24.57 -6.74 5.80
N GLN A 88 23.93 -5.63 5.42
CA GLN A 88 22.53 -5.34 5.75
C GLN A 88 21.55 -5.77 4.66
N VAL A 89 22.03 -5.97 3.41
CA VAL A 89 21.16 -6.26 2.26
C VAL A 89 21.24 -7.72 1.87
N HIS A 90 20.08 -8.36 1.88
CA HIS A 90 19.91 -9.77 1.52
C HIS A 90 19.03 -9.91 0.29
N ILE A 91 19.58 -10.44 -0.80
CA ILE A 91 18.88 -10.62 -2.08
C ILE A 91 18.31 -12.04 -2.19
N TYR A 92 17.05 -12.13 -2.59
CA TYR A 92 16.33 -13.38 -2.85
C TYR A 92 15.81 -13.38 -4.28
N SER A 93 16.46 -14.16 -5.14
CA SER A 93 16.13 -14.25 -6.57
C SER A 93 16.40 -15.67 -7.10
N GLU A 94 15.92 -15.96 -8.29
CA GLU A 94 16.27 -17.20 -8.98
C GLU A 94 17.78 -17.33 -9.20
N LYS A 95 18.48 -16.22 -9.45
CA LYS A 95 19.92 -16.18 -9.61
C LYS A 95 20.69 -16.57 -8.34
N THR A 96 20.19 -16.17 -7.17
CA THR A 96 20.81 -16.53 -5.89
C THR A 96 20.39 -17.91 -5.39
N ALA A 97 19.39 -18.54 -6.03
CA ALA A 97 18.74 -19.77 -5.60
C ALA A 97 18.22 -19.73 -4.13
N ARG A 98 18.11 -18.52 -3.56
CA ARG A 98 17.62 -18.28 -2.19
C ARG A 98 16.17 -17.85 -2.23
N ARG A 99 15.36 -18.45 -1.36
CA ARG A 99 13.97 -18.04 -1.14
C ARG A 99 13.86 -17.35 0.22
N LEU A 100 13.07 -16.30 0.29
CA LEU A 100 12.75 -15.62 1.53
C LEU A 100 11.79 -16.49 2.34
N ASP A 101 12.24 -16.95 3.49
CA ASP A 101 11.38 -17.55 4.51
C ASP A 101 11.01 -16.48 5.53
N VAL A 102 9.82 -15.92 5.38
CA VAL A 102 9.30 -14.83 6.21
C VAL A 102 9.12 -15.27 7.66
N MET A 103 8.65 -16.51 7.89
CA MET A 103 8.45 -17.04 9.23
C MET A 103 9.78 -17.13 9.99
N GLN A 104 10.78 -17.75 9.37
CA GLN A 104 12.12 -17.86 9.97
C GLN A 104 12.75 -16.49 10.20
N LEU A 105 12.60 -15.58 9.24
CA LEU A 105 13.12 -14.22 9.35
C LEU A 105 12.55 -13.51 10.60
N LEU A 106 11.22 -13.51 10.76
CA LEU A 106 10.57 -12.80 11.86
C LEU A 106 10.83 -13.46 13.22
N GLN A 107 11.01 -14.78 13.27
CA GLN A 107 11.41 -15.50 14.50
C GLN A 107 12.77 -15.07 15.04
N GLN A 108 13.68 -14.67 14.17
CA GLN A 108 15.05 -14.27 14.53
C GLN A 108 15.17 -12.81 14.98
N GLN A 109 14.10 -12.03 14.87
CA GLN A 109 14.13 -10.61 15.21
C GLN A 109 13.96 -10.37 16.72
N SER A 110 14.62 -9.31 17.19
CA SER A 110 14.48 -8.87 18.58
C SER A 110 13.07 -8.33 18.87
N LEU A 111 12.67 -8.34 20.14
CA LEU A 111 11.35 -7.86 20.57
C LEU A 111 11.10 -6.38 20.25
N ASN A 112 12.15 -5.59 20.08
CA ASN A 112 12.07 -4.15 19.73
C ASN A 112 12.46 -3.90 18.27
N SER A 113 12.18 -4.86 17.37
CA SER A 113 12.28 -4.66 15.93
C SER A 113 10.91 -4.33 15.33
N HIS A 114 10.88 -3.46 14.32
CA HIS A 114 9.69 -3.22 13.50
C HIS A 114 9.93 -3.73 12.09
N VAL A 115 8.93 -4.39 11.50
CA VAL A 115 8.96 -4.86 10.11
C VAL A 115 8.14 -3.93 9.23
N TYR A 116 8.71 -3.63 8.07
CA TYR A 116 8.11 -2.80 7.02
C TYR A 116 8.11 -3.61 5.74
N VAL A 117 6.94 -3.81 5.15
CA VAL A 117 6.80 -4.59 3.91
C VAL A 117 6.18 -3.74 2.81
N CYS A 118 6.79 -3.79 1.62
CA CYS A 118 6.22 -3.22 0.40
C CYS A 118 6.51 -4.16 -0.77
N GLY A 119 5.45 -4.53 -1.50
CA GLY A 119 5.56 -5.48 -2.61
C GLY A 119 4.21 -6.07 -3.01
N PRO A 120 4.22 -7.17 -3.79
CA PRO A 120 2.99 -7.86 -4.17
C PRO A 120 2.16 -8.29 -2.95
N GLU A 121 0.84 -8.24 -3.09
CA GLU A 121 -0.12 -8.55 -2.02
C GLU A 121 0.21 -9.85 -1.27
N ARG A 122 0.55 -10.92 -2.03
CA ARG A 122 0.95 -12.21 -1.42
C ARG A 122 2.15 -12.12 -0.48
N LEU A 123 3.10 -11.19 -0.73
CA LEU A 123 4.25 -10.98 0.16
C LEU A 123 3.81 -10.24 1.42
N THR A 124 3.01 -9.20 1.26
CA THR A 124 2.46 -8.43 2.38
C THR A 124 1.61 -9.30 3.29
N GLN A 125 0.74 -10.13 2.70
CA GLN A 125 -0.09 -11.07 3.46
C GLN A 125 0.76 -12.10 4.20
N ALA A 126 1.79 -12.67 3.55
CA ALA A 126 2.69 -13.64 4.20
C ALA A 126 3.42 -13.03 5.41
N VAL A 127 3.83 -11.75 5.34
CA VAL A 127 4.44 -11.06 6.48
C VAL A 127 3.44 -10.84 7.61
N GLN A 128 2.22 -10.44 7.31
CA GLN A 128 1.16 -10.23 8.29
C GLN A 128 0.77 -11.53 8.99
N ASP A 129 0.58 -12.62 8.24
CA ASP A 129 0.23 -13.93 8.77
C ASP A 129 1.34 -14.50 9.67
N ALA A 130 2.61 -14.39 9.23
CA ALA A 130 3.76 -14.82 10.02
C ALA A 130 3.88 -14.02 11.31
N ALA A 131 3.74 -12.70 11.26
CA ALA A 131 3.77 -11.83 12.42
C ALA A 131 2.64 -12.15 13.41
N GLN A 132 1.43 -12.36 12.91
CA GLN A 132 0.28 -12.78 13.73
C GLN A 132 0.53 -14.13 14.41
N THR A 133 1.03 -15.12 13.68
CA THR A 133 1.35 -16.45 14.19
C THR A 133 2.41 -16.40 15.29
N LEU A 134 3.39 -15.50 15.17
CA LEU A 134 4.46 -15.29 16.14
C LEU A 134 4.06 -14.36 17.30
N GLY A 135 2.82 -13.87 17.32
CA GLY A 135 2.32 -12.99 18.37
C GLY A 135 2.88 -11.57 18.35
N TRP A 136 3.31 -11.07 17.17
CA TRP A 136 3.76 -9.70 17.03
C TRP A 136 2.60 -8.72 17.25
N SER A 137 2.85 -7.62 17.94
CA SER A 137 1.89 -6.51 17.98
C SER A 137 1.68 -5.92 16.59
N LYS A 138 0.43 -5.59 16.23
CA LYS A 138 0.09 -4.91 14.97
C LYS A 138 0.86 -3.59 14.78
N GLN A 139 1.21 -2.91 15.88
CA GLN A 139 2.00 -1.67 15.85
C GLN A 139 3.44 -1.86 15.37
N ARG A 140 3.93 -3.08 15.30
CA ARG A 140 5.28 -3.41 14.85
C ARG A 140 5.33 -3.87 13.39
N VAL A 141 4.18 -3.96 12.73
CA VAL A 141 4.06 -4.45 11.35
C VAL A 141 3.47 -3.35 10.49
N HIS A 142 4.27 -2.85 9.56
CA HIS A 142 3.93 -1.75 8.69
C HIS A 142 3.92 -2.21 7.24
N ALA A 143 2.89 -1.85 6.48
CA ALA A 143 2.74 -2.24 5.09
C ALA A 143 2.41 -1.03 4.21
N GLU A 144 3.03 -0.98 3.04
CA GLU A 144 2.66 -0.05 1.98
C GLU A 144 2.26 -0.84 0.73
N ALA A 145 1.10 -0.54 0.18
CA ALA A 145 0.58 -1.17 -1.02
C ALA A 145 0.60 -0.19 -2.20
N PHE A 146 1.15 -0.64 -3.34
CA PHE A 146 1.12 0.09 -4.62
C PHE A 146 -0.03 -0.37 -5.52
N ALA A 147 -0.96 -1.14 -4.98
CA ALA A 147 -2.08 -1.65 -5.75
C ALA A 147 -3.03 -0.51 -6.18
N ALA A 148 -3.42 -0.53 -7.44
CA ALA A 148 -4.64 0.14 -7.85
C ALA A 148 -5.83 -0.54 -7.15
N PRO A 149 -6.92 0.19 -6.85
CA PRO A 149 -8.14 -0.45 -6.38
C PRO A 149 -8.51 -1.62 -7.29
N PRO A 150 -8.94 -2.76 -6.74
CA PRO A 150 -9.32 -3.90 -7.56
C PRO A 150 -10.42 -3.50 -8.53
N ALA A 151 -10.26 -3.88 -9.80
CA ALA A 151 -11.36 -3.82 -10.75
C ALA A 151 -12.48 -4.73 -10.24
N GLY A 152 -13.72 -4.30 -10.34
CA GLY A 152 -14.85 -5.07 -9.85
C GLY A 152 -16.06 -4.87 -10.75
N ALA A 153 -17.21 -5.38 -10.37
CA ALA A 153 -18.45 -5.16 -11.11
C ALA A 153 -18.92 -3.70 -10.98
N ALA A 154 -19.58 -3.18 -12.01
CA ALA A 154 -20.24 -1.88 -11.93
C ALA A 154 -21.40 -1.93 -10.92
N PHE A 155 -21.61 -0.84 -10.19
CA PHE A 155 -22.67 -0.68 -9.21
C PHE A 155 -23.12 0.77 -9.14
N THR A 156 -24.20 1.04 -8.42
CA THR A 156 -24.76 2.39 -8.24
C THR A 156 -24.57 2.87 -6.82
N ALA A 157 -24.16 4.12 -6.64
CA ALA A 157 -24.11 4.78 -5.34
C ALA A 157 -25.13 5.92 -5.27
N TYR A 158 -25.92 5.95 -4.22
CA TYR A 158 -26.88 7.02 -3.93
C TYR A 158 -26.35 7.89 -2.80
N LEU A 159 -26.22 9.17 -3.04
CA LEU A 159 -25.75 10.15 -2.07
C LEU A 159 -26.95 10.74 -1.32
N THR A 160 -27.07 10.47 -0.03
CA THR A 160 -28.30 10.79 0.72
C THR A 160 -28.50 12.28 0.97
N GLN A 161 -27.40 13.06 1.06
CA GLN A 161 -27.48 14.51 1.31
C GLN A 161 -27.81 15.28 0.04
N SER A 162 -27.13 14.97 -1.08
CA SER A 162 -27.34 15.62 -2.37
C SER A 162 -28.49 15.00 -3.18
N GLN A 163 -29.02 13.85 -2.76
CA GLN A 163 -30.07 13.10 -3.47
C GLN A 163 -29.67 12.72 -4.89
N GLN A 164 -28.38 12.54 -5.15
CA GLN A 164 -27.83 12.16 -6.44
C GLN A 164 -27.58 10.66 -6.51
N GLU A 165 -27.80 10.10 -7.69
CA GLU A 165 -27.44 8.73 -8.02
C GLU A 165 -26.29 8.75 -9.03
N ILE A 166 -25.22 8.03 -8.74
CA ILE A 166 -24.02 7.97 -9.58
C ILE A 166 -23.69 6.51 -9.91
N GLU A 167 -23.34 6.25 -11.17
CA GLU A 167 -22.82 4.96 -11.60
C GLU A 167 -21.32 4.88 -11.33
N VAL A 168 -20.89 3.76 -10.73
CA VAL A 168 -19.48 3.45 -10.50
C VAL A 168 -19.05 2.34 -11.46
N PRO A 169 -18.30 2.66 -12.53
CA PRO A 169 -17.82 1.69 -13.50
C PRO A 169 -16.86 0.67 -12.88
N SER A 170 -16.65 -0.42 -13.60
CA SER A 170 -15.78 -1.52 -13.17
C SER A 170 -14.31 -1.14 -12.97
N ASP A 171 -13.83 -0.13 -13.71
CA ASP A 171 -12.43 0.31 -13.79
C ASP A 171 -12.10 1.56 -12.93
N TYR A 172 -13.10 2.12 -12.24
CA TYR A 172 -12.94 3.25 -11.32
C TYR A 172 -13.26 2.84 -9.89
N SER A 173 -12.53 3.37 -8.91
CA SER A 173 -12.93 3.31 -7.51
C SER A 173 -14.14 4.23 -7.26
N LEU A 174 -14.89 3.94 -6.20
CA LEU A 174 -15.97 4.84 -5.77
C LEU A 174 -15.43 6.25 -5.45
N LEU A 175 -14.26 6.35 -4.82
CA LEU A 175 -13.61 7.62 -4.53
C LEU A 175 -13.33 8.43 -5.80
N GLU A 176 -12.77 7.81 -6.84
CA GLU A 176 -12.48 8.50 -8.11
C GLU A 176 -13.76 9.00 -8.80
N VAL A 177 -14.86 8.27 -8.69
CA VAL A 177 -16.14 8.69 -9.24
C VAL A 177 -16.73 9.84 -8.43
N LEU A 178 -16.68 9.79 -7.10
CA LEU A 178 -17.09 10.89 -6.23
C LEU A 178 -16.33 12.18 -6.55
N GLU A 179 -15.01 12.10 -6.71
CA GLU A 179 -14.17 13.23 -7.10
C GLU A 179 -14.52 13.78 -8.48
N LYS A 180 -14.83 12.93 -9.45
CA LYS A 180 -15.30 13.38 -10.81
C LYS A 180 -16.62 14.11 -10.77
N HIS A 181 -17.45 13.85 -9.78
CA HIS A 181 -18.72 14.53 -9.55
C HIS A 181 -18.61 15.71 -8.58
N ASP A 182 -17.37 16.13 -8.25
CA ASP A 182 -17.08 17.21 -7.31
C ASP A 182 -17.68 16.98 -5.90
N ILE A 183 -17.85 15.72 -5.50
CA ILE A 183 -18.31 15.34 -4.17
C ILE A 183 -17.09 15.28 -3.23
N PRO A 184 -17.02 16.13 -2.20
CA PRO A 184 -15.86 16.21 -1.33
C PRO A 184 -15.78 14.99 -0.40
N VAL A 185 -14.75 14.18 -0.58
CA VAL A 185 -14.38 13.09 0.33
C VAL A 185 -12.93 13.28 0.75
N THR A 186 -12.69 13.36 2.04
CA THR A 186 -11.32 13.40 2.53
C THR A 186 -10.60 12.13 2.14
N SER A 187 -9.51 12.24 1.42
CA SER A 187 -8.73 11.07 1.00
C SER A 187 -7.23 11.33 1.14
N LEU A 188 -6.46 10.27 1.40
CA LEU A 188 -5.03 10.37 1.62
C LEU A 188 -4.26 9.27 0.88
N CYS A 189 -4.24 8.04 1.39
CA CYS A 189 -3.44 6.94 0.85
C CYS A 189 -4.01 6.30 -0.42
N ARG A 190 -5.31 6.40 -0.67
CA ARG A 190 -6.06 5.75 -1.76
C ARG A 190 -5.86 4.23 -1.87
N GLY A 191 -5.27 3.61 -0.85
CA GLY A 191 -4.91 2.19 -0.80
C GLY A 191 -5.57 1.42 0.36
N GLY A 192 -6.60 1.97 1.01
CA GLY A 192 -7.37 1.24 2.04
C GLY A 192 -6.66 1.05 3.38
N VAL A 193 -5.62 1.86 3.70
CA VAL A 193 -4.79 1.64 4.90
C VAL A 193 -4.80 2.79 5.91
N CYS A 194 -5.30 3.99 5.55
CA CYS A 194 -5.19 5.17 6.42
C CYS A 194 -6.49 5.58 7.13
N GLY A 195 -7.64 5.06 6.72
CA GLY A 195 -8.95 5.38 7.32
C GLY A 195 -9.54 6.75 6.94
N GLN A 196 -8.79 7.63 6.26
CA GLN A 196 -9.23 9.02 6.03
C GLN A 196 -10.47 9.15 5.15
N CYS A 197 -10.70 8.22 4.25
CA CYS A 197 -11.88 8.21 3.38
C CYS A 197 -13.03 7.38 3.93
N ALA A 198 -12.98 6.91 5.18
CA ALA A 198 -14.07 6.12 5.75
C ALA A 198 -15.39 6.89 5.70
N THR A 199 -16.39 6.31 5.05
CA THR A 199 -17.69 6.91 4.78
C THR A 199 -18.79 5.97 5.25
N LYS A 200 -19.80 6.49 5.91
CA LYS A 200 -20.95 5.68 6.32
C LYS A 200 -21.79 5.28 5.13
N TYR A 201 -22.28 4.06 5.17
CA TYR A 201 -23.03 3.47 4.07
C TYR A 201 -24.16 2.56 4.55
N LYS A 202 -25.06 2.23 3.61
CA LYS A 202 -26.02 1.14 3.69
C LYS A 202 -26.02 0.36 2.38
N GLY A 203 -26.19 -0.94 2.47
CA GLY A 203 -26.23 -1.83 1.30
C GLY A 203 -25.20 -2.94 1.36
N GLU A 204 -25.02 -3.64 0.24
CA GLU A 204 -24.07 -4.74 0.17
C GLU A 204 -22.75 -4.29 -0.45
N VAL A 205 -21.66 -4.46 0.30
CA VAL A 205 -20.31 -4.01 -0.05
C VAL A 205 -19.29 -5.13 0.04
N GLU A 206 -18.34 -5.12 -0.88
CA GLU A 206 -17.10 -5.88 -0.82
C GLU A 206 -16.02 -4.97 -0.25
N HIS A 207 -15.52 -5.30 0.94
CA HIS A 207 -14.45 -4.58 1.61
C HIS A 207 -13.09 -5.08 1.16
N HIS A 208 -12.26 -4.17 0.68
CA HIS A 208 -10.87 -4.44 0.26
C HIS A 208 -9.85 -3.62 1.07
N ASP A 209 -10.30 -2.98 2.16
CA ASP A 209 -9.44 -2.23 3.06
C ASP A 209 -8.78 -3.14 4.11
N HIS A 210 -7.67 -2.65 4.65
CA HIS A 210 -6.94 -3.23 5.79
C HIS A 210 -7.06 -2.39 7.07
N TYR A 211 -7.96 -1.40 7.08
CA TYR A 211 -8.10 -0.44 8.18
C TYR A 211 -9.29 -0.75 9.09
N LEU A 212 -10.48 -0.88 8.51
CA LEU A 212 -11.70 -1.08 9.27
C LEU A 212 -11.77 -2.49 9.89
N ASN A 213 -12.14 -2.57 11.15
CA ASN A 213 -12.44 -3.85 11.80
C ASN A 213 -13.84 -4.36 11.40
N SER A 214 -14.18 -5.59 11.81
CA SER A 214 -15.45 -6.24 11.44
C SER A 214 -16.71 -5.50 11.91
N GLN A 215 -16.64 -4.74 13.00
CA GLN A 215 -17.76 -3.96 13.51
C GLN A 215 -17.92 -2.67 12.71
N GLU A 216 -16.81 -1.97 12.46
CA GLU A 216 -16.80 -0.74 11.66
C GLU A 216 -17.28 -0.99 10.22
N ARG A 217 -16.94 -2.13 9.62
CA ARG A 217 -17.39 -2.54 8.29
C ARG A 217 -18.91 -2.74 8.17
N GLN A 218 -19.65 -2.83 9.28
CA GLN A 218 -21.11 -2.88 9.23
C GLN A 218 -21.75 -1.53 8.93
N GLU A 219 -21.05 -0.43 9.22
CA GLU A 219 -21.54 0.93 9.09
C GLU A 219 -20.73 1.81 8.14
N GLN A 220 -19.47 1.44 7.89
CA GLN A 220 -18.53 2.25 7.11
C GLN A 220 -17.87 1.43 6.01
N LEU A 221 -17.58 2.10 4.90
CA LEU A 221 -16.74 1.59 3.82
C LEU A 221 -15.62 2.58 3.50
N MET A 222 -14.58 2.11 2.83
CA MET A 222 -13.51 2.97 2.32
C MET A 222 -13.63 3.13 0.81
N PRO A 223 -14.17 4.27 0.31
CA PRO A 223 -14.44 4.48 -1.12
C PRO A 223 -13.24 4.30 -2.05
N CYS A 224 -12.03 4.45 -1.51
CA CYS A 224 -10.82 4.30 -2.31
C CYS A 224 -10.56 2.85 -2.78
N VAL A 225 -11.07 1.84 -2.06
CA VAL A 225 -10.82 0.43 -2.37
C VAL A 225 -12.07 -0.45 -2.29
N SER A 226 -13.04 -0.13 -1.44
CA SER A 226 -14.27 -0.92 -1.28
C SER A 226 -15.26 -0.66 -2.42
N ARG A 227 -16.09 -1.64 -2.74
CA ARG A 227 -17.05 -1.60 -3.86
C ARG A 227 -18.41 -2.11 -3.44
N GLY A 228 -19.46 -1.57 -4.05
CA GLY A 228 -20.77 -2.22 -4.02
C GLY A 228 -20.74 -3.54 -4.77
N LYS A 229 -21.52 -4.52 -4.35
CA LYS A 229 -21.68 -5.78 -5.08
C LYS A 229 -22.32 -5.53 -6.45
N GLN A 230 -22.12 -6.47 -7.36
CA GLN A 230 -22.61 -6.39 -8.74
C GLN A 230 -24.10 -6.08 -8.82
N GLY A 231 -24.44 -5.00 -9.51
CA GLY A 231 -25.82 -4.58 -9.76
C GLY A 231 -26.57 -4.08 -8.51
N CYS A 232 -25.89 -3.97 -7.37
CA CYS A 232 -26.47 -3.41 -6.15
C CYS A 232 -26.41 -1.87 -6.17
N ARG A 233 -27.36 -1.26 -5.45
CA ARG A 233 -27.34 0.15 -5.08
C ARG A 233 -26.91 0.24 -3.61
N ILE A 234 -25.88 1.03 -3.37
CA ILE A 234 -25.47 1.39 -2.01
C ILE A 234 -25.87 2.83 -1.71
N GLU A 235 -26.11 3.15 -0.45
CA GLU A 235 -26.40 4.51 0.00
C GLU A 235 -25.21 5.04 0.80
N LEU A 236 -24.82 6.28 0.54
CA LEU A 236 -23.73 6.96 1.22
C LEU A 236 -24.26 8.19 1.96
N GLU A 237 -23.79 8.41 3.17
CA GLU A 237 -24.08 9.63 3.92
C GLU A 237 -23.19 10.80 3.46
N LEU A 238 -23.35 11.20 2.18
CA LEU A 238 -22.67 12.31 1.51
C LEU A 238 -23.65 13.25 0.87
#